data_111be85efd2e63faaf5396fee32f82bb
#
_entry.id   111be85efd2e63faaf5396fee32f82bb
#
_cell.length_a   1.000
_cell.length_b   1.000
_cell.length_c   1.000
_cell.angle_alpha   90.00
_cell.angle_beta   90.00
_cell.angle_gamma   90.00
#
_symmetry.space_group_name_H-M   'P 1'
#
loop_
_entity.id
_entity.type
_entity.pdbx_description
1 polymer ?
#
loop_
_entity_poly.entity_id
_entity_poly.type
_entity_poly.pdbx_seq_one_letter_code
_entity_poly.pdbx_strand_id
1 'polypeptide(L)'
;MATNTETGRFGEEIALRLLYDKGYIIHERNWRYCNKEVDIIAQEGNELVIIEVKLRNSDKYGTALQAITEDKKQNLIIAANHYIQSHRLKYSVRYDIIAIDTASDKSYKVEHIRRAFYPTQAGASRSSRYSLRNRIPKIYKKA
;
A
#
# COMPACT_ATOMS: atom_id res chain seq x y z
N MET A 1 -22.51 4.97 16.60
CA MET A 1 -21.20 5.30 16.00
C MET A 1 -20.48 4.04 15.56
N ALA A 2 -19.91 4.07 14.37
CA ALA A 2 -19.10 2.98 13.90
C ALA A 2 -17.83 2.84 14.74
N THR A 3 -17.42 1.62 15.06
CA THR A 3 -16.14 1.36 15.73
C THR A 3 -14.99 1.62 14.77
N ASN A 4 -13.77 1.79 15.29
CA ASN A 4 -12.58 1.94 14.45
C ASN A 4 -12.41 0.75 13.49
N THR A 5 -12.78 -0.44 13.92
CA THR A 5 -12.71 -1.65 13.10
C THR A 5 -13.72 -1.59 11.94
N GLU A 6 -14.93 -1.15 12.20
CA GLU A 6 -15.96 -1.00 11.16
C GLU A 6 -15.60 0.09 10.16
N THR A 7 -15.05 1.21 10.64
CA THR A 7 -14.56 2.29 9.78
C THR A 7 -13.42 1.84 8.88
N GLY A 8 -12.46 1.08 9.44
CA GLY A 8 -11.37 0.52 8.67
C GLY A 8 -11.87 -0.47 7.62
N ARG A 9 -12.82 -1.33 7.97
CA ARG A 9 -13.42 -2.28 7.04
C ARG A 9 -14.14 -1.57 5.88
N PHE A 10 -14.84 -0.49 6.18
CA PHE A 10 -15.52 0.32 5.16
C PHE A 10 -14.52 0.86 4.14
N GLY A 11 -13.42 1.44 4.60
CA GLY A 11 -12.38 1.95 3.72
C GLY A 11 -11.74 0.86 2.86
N GLU A 12 -11.45 -0.28 3.45
CA GLU A 12 -10.88 -1.41 2.71
C GLU A 12 -11.83 -1.95 1.64
N GLU A 13 -13.12 -2.06 1.93
CA GLU A 13 -14.11 -2.52 0.96
C GLU A 13 -14.20 -1.57 -0.24
N ILE A 14 -14.17 -0.27 -0.01
CA ILE A 14 -14.14 0.73 -1.08
C ILE A 14 -12.89 0.56 -1.94
N ALA A 15 -11.73 0.41 -1.30
CA ALA A 15 -10.46 0.24 -1.99
C ALA A 15 -10.45 -1.04 -2.83
N LEU A 16 -10.92 -2.15 -2.29
CA LEU A 16 -11.01 -3.42 -3.00
C LEU A 16 -11.92 -3.32 -4.21
N ARG A 17 -13.08 -2.67 -4.07
CA ARG A 17 -14.00 -2.46 -5.17
C ARG A 17 -13.37 -1.66 -6.29
N LEU A 18 -12.67 -0.58 -5.94
CA LEU A 18 -11.96 0.24 -6.90
C LEU A 18 -10.91 -0.57 -7.67
N LEU A 19 -10.10 -1.35 -6.97
CA LEU A 19 -9.05 -2.17 -7.58
C LEU A 19 -9.64 -3.27 -8.47
N TYR A 20 -10.69 -3.92 -8.00
CA TYR A 20 -11.37 -4.95 -8.77
C TYR A 20 -11.93 -4.36 -10.08
N ASP A 21 -12.59 -3.20 -10.02
CA ASP A 21 -13.14 -2.53 -11.18
C ASP A 21 -12.07 -2.11 -12.19
N LYS A 22 -10.85 -1.83 -11.70
CA LYS A 22 -9.69 -1.50 -12.55
C LYS A 22 -8.96 -2.72 -13.11
N GLY A 23 -9.41 -3.93 -12.76
CA GLY A 23 -8.81 -5.17 -13.24
C GLY A 23 -7.59 -5.65 -12.47
N TYR A 24 -7.36 -5.14 -11.27
CA TYR A 24 -6.27 -5.63 -10.41
C TYR A 24 -6.61 -7.03 -9.90
N ILE A 25 -5.58 -7.85 -9.73
CA ILE A 25 -5.71 -9.15 -9.06
C ILE A 25 -5.36 -8.95 -7.60
N ILE A 26 -6.27 -9.28 -6.70
CA ILE A 26 -6.02 -9.16 -5.26
C ILE A 26 -5.40 -10.45 -4.76
N HIS A 27 -4.19 -10.35 -4.21
CA HIS A 27 -3.48 -11.50 -3.65
C HIS A 27 -3.73 -11.66 -2.17
N GLU A 28 -3.67 -10.58 -1.41
CA GLU A 28 -3.80 -10.61 0.04
C GLU A 28 -4.57 -9.40 0.55
N ARG A 29 -5.26 -9.61 1.67
CA ARG A 29 -5.90 -8.55 2.45
C ARG A 29 -5.39 -8.63 3.88
N ASN A 30 -5.07 -7.49 4.47
CA ASN A 30 -4.62 -7.42 5.86
C ASN A 30 -3.49 -8.41 6.15
N TRP A 31 -2.51 -8.44 5.27
CA TRP A 31 -1.38 -9.34 5.41
C TRP A 31 -0.41 -8.83 6.46
N ARG A 32 0.04 -9.75 7.32
CA ARG A 32 0.92 -9.39 8.44
C ARG A 32 2.26 -10.09 8.36
N TYR A 33 3.28 -9.34 8.73
CA TYR A 33 4.62 -9.84 8.99
C TYR A 33 5.13 -9.23 10.29
N CYS A 34 5.33 -10.07 11.33
CA CYS A 34 5.65 -9.60 12.67
C CYS A 34 4.58 -8.60 13.15
N ASN A 35 4.98 -7.39 13.50
CA ASN A 35 4.06 -6.33 13.94
C ASN A 35 3.69 -5.36 12.79
N LYS A 36 3.99 -5.74 11.55
CA LYS A 36 3.73 -4.91 10.38
C LYS A 36 2.55 -5.45 9.61
N GLU A 37 1.77 -4.56 9.04
CA GLU A 37 0.57 -4.93 8.28
C GLU A 37 0.55 -4.20 6.95
N VAL A 38 0.13 -4.92 5.90
CA VAL A 38 -0.16 -4.37 4.59
C VAL A 38 -1.64 -4.54 4.33
N ASP A 39 -2.33 -3.44 4.04
CA ASP A 39 -3.78 -3.48 3.86
C ASP A 39 -4.18 -4.33 2.67
N ILE A 40 -3.54 -4.12 1.53
CA ILE A 40 -3.84 -4.87 0.32
C ILE A 40 -2.53 -5.15 -0.43
N ILE A 41 -2.35 -6.39 -0.87
CA ILE A 41 -1.33 -6.76 -1.84
C ILE A 41 -2.04 -7.20 -3.11
N ALA A 42 -1.77 -6.50 -4.19
CA ALA A 42 -2.43 -6.71 -5.48
C ALA A 42 -1.41 -6.83 -6.60
N GLN A 43 -1.90 -7.12 -7.79
CA GLN A 43 -1.09 -7.20 -8.99
C GLN A 43 -1.77 -6.44 -10.13
N GLU A 44 -1.02 -5.62 -10.80
CA GLU A 44 -1.40 -4.99 -12.05
C GLU A 44 -0.36 -5.34 -13.10
N GLY A 45 -0.73 -6.15 -14.09
CA GLY A 45 0.22 -6.61 -15.09
C GLY A 45 1.40 -7.36 -14.46
N ASN A 46 2.61 -6.85 -14.67
CA ASN A 46 3.84 -7.43 -14.12
C ASN A 46 4.30 -6.73 -12.83
N GLU A 47 3.47 -5.91 -12.23
CA GLU A 47 3.81 -5.20 -11.01
C GLU A 47 3.05 -5.78 -9.82
N LEU A 48 3.78 -6.03 -8.74
CA LEU A 48 3.17 -6.29 -7.44
C LEU A 48 2.95 -4.94 -6.77
N VAL A 49 1.73 -4.69 -6.34
CA VAL A 49 1.31 -3.40 -5.81
C VAL A 49 1.00 -3.54 -4.33
N ILE A 50 1.77 -2.83 -3.53
CA ILE A 50 1.60 -2.76 -2.07
C ILE A 50 0.77 -1.52 -1.79
N ILE A 51 -0.39 -1.70 -1.18
CA ILE A 51 -1.38 -0.63 -1.08
C ILE A 51 -1.69 -0.33 0.37
N GLU A 52 -1.53 0.92 0.74
CA GLU A 52 -2.01 1.48 2.00
C GLU A 52 -3.34 2.18 1.76
N VAL A 53 -4.35 1.80 2.53
CA VAL A 53 -5.67 2.44 2.49
C VAL A 53 -5.72 3.48 3.60
N LYS A 54 -6.00 4.73 3.24
CA LYS A 54 -6.05 5.84 4.20
C LYS A 54 -7.41 6.47 4.19
N LEU A 55 -8.15 6.27 5.27
CA LEU A 55 -9.44 6.91 5.48
C LEU A 55 -9.24 8.20 6.26
N ARG A 56 -9.78 9.31 5.76
CA ARG A 56 -9.62 10.63 6.37
C ARG A 56 -10.94 11.38 6.39
N ASN A 57 -11.10 12.26 7.38
CA ASN A 57 -12.19 13.23 7.39
C ASN A 57 -11.89 14.37 6.42
N SER A 58 -12.93 14.96 5.83
CA SER A 58 -12.80 16.00 4.81
C SER A 58 -12.17 17.30 5.33
N ASP A 59 -12.15 17.52 6.65
CA ASP A 59 -11.54 18.69 7.28
C ASP A 59 -10.05 18.49 7.64
N LYS A 60 -9.45 17.38 7.19
CA LYS A 60 -8.03 17.13 7.42
C LYS A 60 -7.16 18.00 6.50
N TYR A 61 -6.04 18.44 7.05
CA TYR A 61 -5.04 19.22 6.32
C TYR A 61 -4.06 18.31 5.61
N GLY A 62 -3.53 18.80 4.50
CA GLY A 62 -2.49 18.13 3.75
C GLY A 62 -3.00 17.02 2.85
N THR A 63 -2.07 16.40 2.14
CA THR A 63 -2.36 15.30 1.22
C THR A 63 -2.37 13.96 1.97
N ALA A 64 -2.94 12.94 1.35
CA ALA A 64 -2.90 11.58 1.88
C ALA A 64 -1.46 11.07 2.01
N LEU A 65 -0.59 11.43 1.06
CA LEU A 65 0.82 11.06 1.11
C LEU A 65 1.51 11.67 2.34
N GLN A 66 1.21 12.94 2.66
CA GLN A 66 1.75 13.61 3.85
C GLN A 66 1.26 12.97 5.15
N ALA A 67 0.08 12.36 5.13
CA ALA A 67 -0.49 11.69 6.30
C ALA A 67 0.17 10.34 6.61
N ILE A 68 0.99 9.81 5.70
CA ILE A 68 1.71 8.55 5.90
C ILE A 68 3.13 8.86 6.38
N THR A 69 3.46 8.39 7.58
CA THR A 69 4.76 8.65 8.19
C THR A 69 5.89 7.89 7.48
N GLU A 70 7.11 8.36 7.65
CA GLU A 70 8.28 7.66 7.13
C GLU A 70 8.42 6.26 7.74
N ASP A 71 8.10 6.10 9.03
CA ASP A 71 8.11 4.79 9.69
C ASP A 71 7.10 3.84 9.05
N LYS A 72 5.91 4.33 8.72
CA LYS A 72 4.89 3.51 8.02
C LYS A 72 5.38 3.09 6.65
N LYS A 73 5.98 3.99 5.89
CA LYS A 73 6.56 3.66 4.59
C LYS A 73 7.64 2.58 4.71
N GLN A 74 8.54 2.71 5.68
CA GLN A 74 9.58 1.71 5.92
C GLN A 74 8.98 0.37 6.32
N ASN A 75 7.97 0.36 7.16
CA ASN A 75 7.29 -0.86 7.55
C ASN A 75 6.65 -1.56 6.36
N LEU A 76 6.04 -0.80 5.45
CA LEU A 76 5.46 -1.35 4.21
C LEU A 76 6.55 -1.95 3.32
N ILE A 77 7.68 -1.29 3.19
CA ILE A 77 8.81 -1.77 2.38
C ILE A 77 9.37 -3.07 2.95
N ILE A 78 9.57 -3.14 4.27
CA ILE A 78 10.08 -4.33 4.94
C ILE A 78 9.10 -5.51 4.77
N ALA A 79 7.82 -5.26 5.00
CA ALA A 79 6.79 -6.29 4.86
C ALA A 79 6.70 -6.79 3.41
N ALA A 80 6.75 -5.88 2.44
CA ALA A 80 6.71 -6.22 1.02
C ALA A 80 7.90 -7.08 0.62
N ASN A 81 9.10 -6.74 1.09
CA ASN A 81 10.30 -7.52 0.80
C ASN A 81 10.18 -8.94 1.33
N HIS A 82 9.66 -9.08 2.54
CA HIS A 82 9.44 -10.40 3.13
C HIS A 82 8.42 -11.21 2.32
N TYR A 83 7.32 -10.58 1.93
CA TYR A 83 6.30 -11.24 1.11
C TYR A 83 6.86 -11.75 -0.20
N ILE A 84 7.62 -10.91 -0.89
CA ILE A 84 8.21 -11.25 -2.19
C ILE A 84 9.20 -12.41 -2.06
N GLN A 85 10.05 -12.37 -1.03
CA GLN A 85 11.04 -13.42 -0.81
C GLN A 85 10.39 -14.74 -0.40
N SER A 86 9.44 -14.69 0.51
CA SER A 86 8.77 -15.90 1.02
C SER A 86 7.92 -16.60 -0.04
N HIS A 87 7.35 -15.83 -0.97
CA HIS A 87 6.54 -16.36 -2.07
C HIS A 87 7.35 -16.55 -3.36
N ARG A 88 8.64 -16.25 -3.32
CA ARG A 88 9.57 -16.37 -4.48
C ARG A 88 9.04 -15.65 -5.72
N LEU A 89 8.47 -14.48 -5.53
CA LEU A 89 7.88 -13.70 -6.61
C LEU A 89 8.94 -12.96 -7.42
N LYS A 90 8.70 -12.85 -8.71
CA LYS A 90 9.58 -12.18 -9.65
C LYS A 90 8.84 -11.03 -10.33
N TYR A 91 8.32 -10.11 -9.50
CA TYR A 91 7.62 -8.92 -9.97
C TYR A 91 8.42 -7.68 -9.59
N SER A 92 8.27 -6.62 -10.36
CA SER A 92 8.61 -5.30 -9.86
C SER A 92 7.57 -4.88 -8.82
N VAL A 93 7.97 -4.02 -7.88
CA VAL A 93 7.13 -3.62 -6.75
C VAL A 93 6.78 -2.16 -6.86
N ARG A 94 5.53 -1.86 -6.60
CA ARG A 94 5.01 -0.49 -6.60
C ARG A 94 4.27 -0.26 -5.30
N TYR A 95 4.41 0.93 -4.74
CA TYR A 95 3.75 1.33 -3.49
C TYR A 95 2.70 2.38 -3.81
N ASP A 96 1.44 2.04 -3.58
CA ASP A 96 0.30 2.90 -3.87
C ASP A 96 -0.43 3.27 -2.58
N ILE A 97 -1.15 4.38 -2.63
CA ILE A 97 -2.06 4.80 -1.57
C ILE A 97 -3.46 4.94 -2.17
N ILE A 98 -4.45 4.39 -1.50
CA ILE A 98 -5.84 4.69 -1.79
C ILE A 98 -6.37 5.54 -0.65
N ALA A 99 -6.63 6.79 -0.93
CA ALA A 99 -7.15 7.76 0.03
C ALA A 99 -8.65 7.87 -0.12
N ILE A 100 -9.36 7.77 0.99
CA ILE A 100 -10.80 7.89 1.05
C ILE A 100 -11.11 9.04 1.98
N ASP A 101 -11.60 10.14 1.43
CA ASP A 101 -11.93 11.33 2.19
C ASP A 101 -13.44 11.40 2.39
N THR A 102 -13.87 11.30 3.66
CA THR A 102 -15.27 11.29 4.01
C THR A 102 -15.74 12.69 4.43
N ALA A 103 -16.94 13.05 4.03
CA ALA A 103 -17.57 14.29 4.42
C ALA A 103 -18.64 14.06 5.51
N SER A 104 -19.08 15.13 6.15
CA SER A 104 -20.07 15.07 7.23
C SER A 104 -21.44 14.56 6.77
N ASP A 105 -21.77 14.71 5.49
CA ASP A 105 -23.01 14.20 4.88
C ASP A 105 -22.92 12.74 4.47
N LYS A 106 -21.88 12.03 4.88
CA LYS A 106 -21.57 10.64 4.56
C LYS A 106 -21.15 10.38 3.12
N SER A 107 -21.00 11.42 2.30
CA SER A 107 -20.36 11.28 0.99
C SER A 107 -18.86 11.06 1.17
N TYR A 108 -18.21 10.51 0.13
CA TYR A 108 -16.78 10.30 0.16
C TYR A 108 -16.17 10.46 -1.22
N LYS A 109 -14.88 10.81 -1.22
CA LYS A 109 -14.07 10.84 -2.44
C LYS A 109 -12.98 9.80 -2.32
N VAL A 110 -12.68 9.13 -3.42
CA VAL A 110 -11.61 8.14 -3.48
C VAL A 110 -10.55 8.64 -4.44
N GLU A 111 -9.30 8.62 -3.99
CA GLU A 111 -8.15 8.94 -4.81
C GLU A 111 -7.17 7.78 -4.76
N HIS A 112 -6.80 7.27 -5.92
CA HIS A 112 -5.78 6.24 -6.04
C HIS A 112 -4.47 6.91 -6.47
N ILE A 113 -3.53 6.99 -5.55
CA ILE A 113 -2.20 7.55 -5.78
C ILE A 113 -1.28 6.42 -6.16
N ARG A 114 -1.01 6.27 -7.44
CA ARG A 114 -0.11 5.25 -7.96
C ARG A 114 1.31 5.72 -7.78
N ARG A 115 2.22 4.79 -7.44
CA ARG A 115 3.64 5.10 -7.24
C ARG A 115 3.83 6.23 -6.22
N ALA A 116 3.12 6.11 -5.09
CA ALA A 116 3.07 7.19 -4.10
C ALA A 116 4.44 7.47 -3.48
N PHE A 117 5.26 6.44 -3.32
CA PHE A 117 6.61 6.57 -2.81
C PHE A 117 7.49 5.42 -3.29
N TYR A 118 8.79 5.59 -3.11
CA TYR A 118 9.80 4.61 -3.47
C TYR A 118 10.69 4.33 -2.27
N PRO A 119 11.32 3.14 -2.18
CA PRO A 119 12.40 2.93 -1.23
C PRO A 119 13.51 3.95 -1.49
N THR A 120 13.82 4.79 -0.48
CA THR A 120 14.84 5.82 -0.60
C THR A 120 16.18 5.39 -0.01
N GLN A 121 17.26 6.08 -0.42
CA GLN A 121 18.61 5.80 0.11
C GLN A 121 18.74 6.06 1.60
N ALA A 122 17.98 7.00 2.13
CA ALA A 122 18.02 7.32 3.55
C ALA A 122 17.51 6.15 4.41
N GLY A 123 16.55 5.39 3.90
CA GLY A 123 16.14 4.13 4.53
C GLY A 123 17.14 3.01 4.35
N ALA A 124 18.08 3.17 3.43
CA ALA A 124 19.06 2.16 3.08
C ALA A 124 20.24 2.08 4.04
N SER A 125 20.48 3.12 4.84
CA SER A 125 21.66 3.19 5.68
C SER A 125 21.67 2.17 6.83
N ARG A 126 20.52 1.61 7.17
CA ARG A 126 20.39 0.62 8.25
C ARG A 126 20.13 -0.81 7.77
N SER A 127 19.81 -0.98 6.49
CA SER A 127 19.68 -2.32 5.90
C SER A 127 20.09 -2.28 4.43
N SER A 128 21.33 -1.94 4.21
CA SER A 128 21.90 -1.68 2.89
C SER A 128 21.69 -2.80 1.87
N ARG A 129 21.54 -4.03 2.34
CA ARG A 129 21.34 -5.19 1.46
C ARG A 129 19.93 -5.26 0.86
N TYR A 130 18.93 -4.76 1.58
CA TYR A 130 17.55 -4.76 1.10
C TYR A 130 17.29 -3.63 0.12
N SER A 131 17.87 -2.47 0.35
CA SER A 131 17.58 -1.29 -0.44
C SER A 131 18.19 -1.32 -1.84
N LEU A 132 19.35 -1.96 -1.98
CA LEU A 132 20.03 -2.04 -3.27
C LEU A 132 19.28 -2.92 -4.28
N ARG A 133 18.60 -3.95 -3.79
CA ARG A 133 17.82 -4.84 -4.66
C ARG A 133 16.51 -4.24 -5.13
N ASN A 134 15.99 -3.26 -4.39
CA ASN A 134 14.69 -2.66 -4.66
C ASN A 134 14.77 -1.27 -5.28
N ARG A 135 15.97 -0.75 -5.52
CA ARG A 135 16.19 0.58 -6.09
C ARG A 135 15.74 0.72 -7.52
N ILE A 136 15.78 -0.38 -8.25
CA ILE A 136 15.38 -0.38 -9.64
C ILE A 136 14.25 -1.37 -9.73
N PRO A 137 13.07 -0.93 -10.16
CA PRO A 137 12.01 -1.87 -10.45
C PRO A 137 12.53 -2.85 -11.48
N LYS A 138 12.87 -4.04 -11.05
CA LYS A 138 13.19 -5.10 -11.99
C LYS A 138 11.89 -5.76 -12.34
N ILE A 139 11.55 -5.70 -13.61
CA ILE A 139 10.43 -6.46 -14.13
C ILE A 139 10.87 -7.91 -14.19
N TYR A 140 10.33 -8.71 -13.29
CA TYR A 140 10.56 -10.14 -13.33
C TYR A 140 9.35 -10.79 -13.97
N LYS A 141 9.58 -11.63 -14.94
CA LYS A 141 8.51 -12.46 -15.49
C LYS A 141 8.21 -13.56 -14.47
N LYS A 142 6.95 -13.84 -14.28
CA LYS A 142 6.54 -15.00 -13.51
C LYS A 142 7.14 -16.25 -14.16
N ALA A 143 7.87 -17.01 -13.36
CA ALA A 143 8.40 -18.29 -13.82
C ALA A 143 7.26 -19.30 -14.01
#